data_8df7ce994ebcbe89457e4fb9832bba4f
#
_entry.id   8df7ce994ebcbe89457e4fb9832bba4f
#
_cell.length_a   1.000
_cell.length_b   1.000
_cell.length_c   1.000
_cell.angle_alpha   90.00
_cell.angle_beta   90.00
_cell.angle_gamma   90.00
#
_symmetry.space_group_name_H-M   'P 1'
#
loop_
_entity.id
_entity.type
_entity.pdbx_description
1 polymer ?
#
loop_
_entity_poly.entity_id
_entity_poly.type
_entity_poly.pdbx_seq_one_letter_code
_entity_poly.pdbx_strand_id
1 'polypeptide(L)'
;MPANLPRSYHKKEAQLRFAQTPEEKISILKELLGIMPHHKGTDRLRAELNTKIAKFKKESLKKPKIHRYDIYTIAKDGIGQVVLMGPPNAGKSTILSKLTNAKPEIAPYPYTTQKPNVGMIEFENVKIQLVDTPPLYEKFHPPWLFAIGRSSDLLIGVIGASNKAYEELERFLVCLEEGNIFLQSRDFYNGEDLMPKYGFIIVTRPKESLLLSFRERYSERLDIIGLSEDMDFSLLKKRIYDSLSVIRIYTKPPGKDADFSEPVVLEKGSSVLDAAYVIHKDFAEKMKYTRLWRGDIHSRHVGTEEVLEEGDIVEFHSR
;
A
#
# COMPACT_ATOMS: atom_id res chain seq x y z
N MET A 1 24.19 -17.37 17.61
CA MET A 1 24.67 -16.02 17.91
C MET A 1 24.20 -15.11 16.81
N PRO A 2 23.58 -13.96 17.08
CA PRO A 2 23.22 -13.03 16.02
C PRO A 2 24.48 -12.57 15.30
N ALA A 3 24.41 -12.49 13.96
CA ALA A 3 25.51 -11.99 13.15
C ALA A 3 25.76 -10.52 13.49
N ASN A 4 26.95 -10.20 14.01
CA ASN A 4 27.32 -8.81 14.33
C ASN A 4 27.68 -8.12 13.02
N LEU A 5 26.66 -7.60 12.30
CA LEU A 5 26.82 -6.96 11.02
C LEU A 5 27.20 -5.48 11.20
N PRO A 6 28.13 -4.94 10.40
CA PRO A 6 28.55 -3.54 10.50
C PRO A 6 27.41 -2.59 10.09
N ARG A 7 27.40 -1.37 10.63
CA ARG A 7 26.41 -0.33 10.28
C ARG A 7 26.30 -0.05 8.76
N SER A 8 27.41 -0.20 8.05
CA SER A 8 27.43 -0.08 6.57
C SER A 8 26.58 -1.15 5.87
N TYR A 9 26.43 -2.34 6.47
CA TYR A 9 25.57 -3.40 5.94
C TYR A 9 24.10 -2.98 5.95
N HIS A 10 23.59 -2.50 7.08
CA HIS A 10 22.20 -2.09 7.22
C HIS A 10 21.86 -0.91 6.30
N LYS A 11 22.77 0.08 6.18
CA LYS A 11 22.60 1.17 5.20
C LYS A 11 22.47 0.65 3.77
N LYS A 12 23.26 -0.36 3.42
CA LYS A 12 23.22 -0.92 2.06
C LYS A 12 22.03 -1.84 1.84
N GLU A 13 21.59 -2.53 2.88
CA GLU A 13 20.38 -3.37 2.84
C GLU A 13 19.11 -2.55 2.61
N ALA A 14 19.00 -1.35 3.24
CA ALA A 14 17.90 -0.44 3.00
C ALA A 14 17.81 -0.01 1.51
N GLN A 15 18.96 0.19 0.84
CA GLN A 15 18.98 0.53 -0.60
C GLN A 15 18.31 -0.55 -1.48
N LEU A 16 18.31 -1.81 -1.03
CA LEU A 16 17.70 -2.90 -1.79
C LEU A 16 16.17 -2.73 -1.95
N ARG A 17 15.51 -2.08 -0.99
CA ARG A 17 14.07 -1.80 -1.04
C ARG A 17 13.69 -0.81 -2.14
N PHE A 18 14.60 0.12 -2.45
CA PHE A 18 14.38 1.18 -3.43
C PHE A 18 14.93 0.85 -4.83
N ALA A 19 15.64 -0.26 -4.99
CA ALA A 19 16.15 -0.71 -6.27
C ALA A 19 15.00 -1.20 -7.16
N GLN A 20 14.84 -0.59 -8.33
CA GLN A 20 13.76 -0.90 -9.25
C GLN A 20 14.14 -1.98 -10.28
N THR A 21 15.41 -2.02 -10.70
CA THR A 21 15.88 -2.95 -11.73
C THR A 21 16.58 -4.19 -11.15
N PRO A 22 16.52 -5.36 -11.81
CA PRO A 22 17.26 -6.54 -11.39
C PRO A 22 18.76 -6.30 -11.31
N GLU A 23 19.32 -5.48 -12.21
CA GLU A 23 20.73 -5.11 -12.27
C GLU A 23 21.15 -4.32 -11.03
N GLU A 24 20.37 -3.34 -10.62
CA GLU A 24 20.60 -2.56 -9.39
C GLU A 24 20.55 -3.48 -8.16
N LYS A 25 19.54 -4.35 -8.07
CA LYS A 25 19.43 -5.33 -6.99
C LYS A 25 20.65 -6.24 -6.90
N ILE A 26 21.15 -6.72 -8.04
CA ILE A 26 22.36 -7.55 -8.11
C ILE A 26 23.60 -6.77 -7.64
N SER A 27 23.74 -5.51 -8.04
CA SER A 27 24.86 -4.65 -7.61
C SER A 27 24.87 -4.48 -6.09
N ILE A 28 23.74 -4.11 -5.52
CA ILE A 28 23.58 -3.91 -4.08
C ILE A 28 23.85 -5.21 -3.29
N LEU A 29 23.32 -6.34 -3.76
CA LEU A 29 23.55 -7.65 -3.11
C LEU A 29 25.01 -8.07 -3.14
N LYS A 30 25.74 -7.78 -4.22
CA LYS A 30 27.20 -8.03 -4.29
C LYS A 30 27.98 -7.16 -3.32
N GLU A 31 27.60 -5.89 -3.19
CA GLU A 31 28.22 -4.97 -2.22
C GLU A 31 27.93 -5.42 -0.77
N LEU A 32 26.71 -5.88 -0.46
CA LEU A 32 26.36 -6.48 0.83
C LEU A 32 27.25 -7.70 1.15
N LEU A 33 27.50 -8.58 0.16
CA LEU A 33 28.42 -9.70 0.33
C LEU A 33 29.87 -9.26 0.60
N GLY A 34 30.31 -8.15 0.00
CA GLY A 34 31.65 -7.58 0.22
C GLY A 34 31.84 -6.95 1.59
N ILE A 35 30.78 -6.33 2.16
CA ILE A 35 30.79 -5.70 3.47
C ILE A 35 30.69 -6.75 4.60
N MET A 36 30.10 -7.91 4.33
CA MET A 36 29.81 -8.92 5.33
C MET A 36 31.08 -9.66 5.76
N PRO A 37 31.41 -9.73 7.06
CA PRO A 37 32.56 -10.46 7.56
C PRO A 37 32.42 -11.98 7.29
N HIS A 38 33.57 -12.64 7.13
CA HIS A 38 33.67 -14.08 6.89
C HIS A 38 33.83 -14.85 8.21
N HIS A 39 32.72 -15.38 8.76
CA HIS A 39 32.76 -16.31 9.91
C HIS A 39 31.50 -17.19 9.93
N LYS A 40 31.55 -18.32 10.63
CA LYS A 40 30.45 -19.31 10.71
C LYS A 40 29.07 -18.71 10.98
N GLY A 41 28.98 -17.59 11.70
CA GLY A 41 27.71 -16.93 12.02
C GLY A 41 27.08 -16.20 10.83
N THR A 42 27.82 -15.92 9.75
CA THR A 42 27.34 -15.22 8.54
C THR A 42 27.18 -16.16 7.33
N ASP A 43 27.60 -17.43 7.42
CA ASP A 43 27.59 -18.35 6.30
C ASP A 43 26.17 -18.57 5.73
N ARG A 44 25.17 -18.71 6.61
CA ARG A 44 23.78 -18.85 6.21
C ARG A 44 23.26 -17.61 5.44
N LEU A 45 23.53 -16.43 5.96
CA LEU A 45 23.11 -15.17 5.38
C LEU A 45 23.81 -14.93 4.02
N ARG A 46 25.09 -15.32 3.89
CA ARG A 46 25.83 -15.30 2.62
C ARG A 46 25.21 -16.24 1.59
N ALA A 47 24.79 -17.43 2.00
CA ALA A 47 24.09 -18.38 1.12
C ALA A 47 22.75 -17.81 0.63
N GLU A 48 21.98 -17.17 1.50
CA GLU A 48 20.72 -16.51 1.16
C GLU A 48 20.92 -15.35 0.16
N LEU A 49 21.93 -14.50 0.35
CA LEU A 49 22.26 -13.43 -0.59
C LEU A 49 22.70 -13.97 -1.95
N ASN A 50 23.51 -15.01 -1.99
CA ASN A 50 23.91 -15.66 -3.24
C ASN A 50 22.71 -16.27 -3.97
N THR A 51 21.77 -16.87 -3.26
CA THR A 51 20.52 -17.39 -3.84
C THR A 51 19.69 -16.26 -4.45
N LYS A 52 19.58 -15.13 -3.75
CA LYS A 52 18.90 -13.91 -4.29
C LYS A 52 19.60 -13.39 -5.54
N ILE A 53 20.93 -13.31 -5.55
CA ILE A 53 21.71 -12.91 -6.74
C ILE A 53 21.45 -13.86 -7.92
N ALA A 54 21.46 -15.17 -7.69
CA ALA A 54 21.19 -16.15 -8.73
C ALA A 54 19.76 -16.00 -9.28
N LYS A 55 18.78 -15.71 -8.42
CA LYS A 55 17.41 -15.45 -8.81
C LYS A 55 17.31 -14.21 -9.70
N PHE A 56 17.86 -13.07 -9.27
CA PHE A 56 17.81 -11.82 -10.04
C PHE A 56 18.63 -11.90 -11.34
N LYS A 57 19.74 -12.66 -11.38
CA LYS A 57 20.45 -12.96 -12.63
C LYS A 57 19.59 -13.74 -13.62
N LYS A 58 18.80 -14.73 -13.16
CA LYS A 58 17.84 -15.43 -14.02
C LYS A 58 16.72 -14.51 -14.51
N GLU A 59 16.32 -13.55 -13.69
CA GLU A 59 15.32 -12.53 -14.06
C GLU A 59 15.86 -11.55 -15.10
N SER A 60 17.10 -11.06 -14.97
CA SER A 60 17.73 -10.16 -15.93
C SER A 60 18.02 -10.80 -17.31
N LEU A 61 18.26 -12.11 -17.35
CA LEU A 61 18.44 -12.84 -18.60
C LEU A 61 17.13 -13.19 -19.30
N LYS A 62 15.99 -13.12 -18.59
CA LYS A 62 14.68 -13.20 -19.24
C LYS A 62 14.48 -11.89 -19.97
N LYS A 63 14.44 -11.93 -21.31
CA LYS A 63 13.93 -10.81 -22.12
C LYS A 63 12.68 -10.31 -21.41
N PRO A 64 12.50 -8.97 -21.25
CA PRO A 64 11.29 -8.47 -20.63
C PRO A 64 10.13 -9.11 -21.39
N LYS A 65 9.46 -10.07 -20.76
CA LYS A 65 8.10 -10.39 -21.16
C LYS A 65 7.41 -9.06 -20.95
N ILE A 66 7.08 -8.37 -22.03
CA ILE A 66 6.06 -7.33 -22.00
C ILE A 66 4.88 -8.07 -21.40
N HIS A 67 4.74 -7.96 -20.09
CA HIS A 67 3.60 -8.51 -19.41
C HIS A 67 2.42 -7.79 -20.03
N ARG A 68 1.57 -8.50 -20.75
CA ARG A 68 0.28 -7.96 -21.23
C ARG A 68 -0.50 -7.27 -20.10
N TYR A 69 -0.04 -7.40 -18.87
CA TYR A 69 -0.57 -6.75 -17.67
C TYR A 69 -0.18 -5.27 -17.53
N ASP A 70 0.96 -4.81 -18.08
CA ASP A 70 1.36 -3.39 -18.00
C ASP A 70 0.44 -2.48 -18.81
N ILE A 71 -0.27 -3.04 -19.80
CA ILE A 71 -1.26 -2.32 -20.59
C ILE A 71 -2.54 -2.02 -19.78
N TYR A 72 -2.71 -2.69 -18.65
CA TYR A 72 -3.91 -2.68 -17.83
C TYR A 72 -3.71 -2.09 -16.43
N THR A 73 -2.66 -1.33 -16.20
CA THR A 73 -2.44 -0.61 -14.95
C THR A 73 -2.86 0.85 -15.07
N ILE A 74 -3.62 1.35 -14.09
CA ILE A 74 -3.87 2.77 -13.93
C ILE A 74 -2.66 3.33 -13.18
N ALA A 75 -2.03 4.37 -13.72
CA ALA A 75 -0.92 5.03 -13.04
C ALA A 75 -1.37 5.47 -11.64
N LYS A 76 -0.61 5.10 -10.63
CA LYS A 76 -0.88 5.51 -9.24
C LYS A 76 -0.60 6.98 -9.07
N ASP A 77 -1.48 7.68 -8.37
CA ASP A 77 -1.37 9.08 -8.01
C ASP A 77 -1.74 9.28 -6.54
N GLY A 78 -1.18 10.33 -5.92
CA GLY A 78 -1.34 10.57 -4.50
C GLY A 78 -0.60 9.54 -3.62
N ILE A 79 -1.08 9.35 -2.40
CA ILE A 79 -0.42 8.52 -1.38
C ILE A 79 -0.75 7.03 -1.49
N GLY A 80 -1.72 6.68 -2.30
CA GLY A 80 -2.14 5.30 -2.53
C GLY A 80 -3.34 5.22 -3.46
N GLN A 81 -3.48 4.06 -4.12
CA GLN A 81 -4.58 3.75 -5.04
C GLN A 81 -5.56 2.78 -4.39
N VAL A 82 -6.80 3.21 -4.28
CA VAL A 82 -7.94 2.44 -3.75
C VAL A 82 -8.86 2.06 -4.90
N VAL A 83 -9.26 0.81 -4.97
CA VAL A 83 -10.13 0.29 -6.03
C VAL A 83 -11.46 -0.18 -5.46
N LEU A 84 -12.57 0.32 -6.03
CA LEU A 84 -13.92 -0.15 -5.75
C LEU A 84 -14.27 -1.29 -6.71
N MET A 85 -14.59 -2.46 -6.18
CA MET A 85 -15.05 -3.62 -6.95
C MET A 85 -16.37 -4.14 -6.37
N GLY A 86 -17.20 -4.73 -7.22
CA GLY A 86 -18.46 -5.31 -6.77
C GLY A 86 -19.49 -5.47 -7.90
N PRO A 87 -20.64 -6.12 -7.61
CA PRO A 87 -21.68 -6.38 -8.60
C PRO A 87 -22.30 -5.10 -9.18
N PRO A 88 -23.11 -5.23 -10.24
CA PRO A 88 -23.90 -4.11 -10.77
C PRO A 88 -24.80 -3.51 -9.69
N ASN A 89 -25.01 -2.20 -9.78
CA ASN A 89 -25.90 -1.44 -8.89
C ASN A 89 -25.56 -1.50 -7.38
N ALA A 90 -24.36 -1.96 -7.00
CA ALA A 90 -23.90 -2.00 -5.62
C ALA A 90 -23.66 -0.61 -5.01
N GLY A 91 -23.58 0.45 -5.81
CA GLY A 91 -23.37 1.81 -5.34
C GLY A 91 -21.95 2.34 -5.47
N LYS A 92 -21.06 1.66 -6.21
CA LYS A 92 -19.65 2.06 -6.41
C LYS A 92 -19.49 3.49 -6.90
N SER A 93 -20.15 3.86 -8.00
CA SER A 93 -20.06 5.20 -8.60
C SER A 93 -20.67 6.27 -7.69
N THR A 94 -21.65 5.92 -6.85
CA THR A 94 -22.18 6.80 -5.82
C THR A 94 -21.13 7.08 -4.74
N ILE A 95 -20.40 6.06 -4.31
CA ILE A 95 -19.29 6.21 -3.36
C ILE A 95 -18.20 7.11 -3.97
N LEU A 96 -17.80 6.87 -5.22
CA LEU A 96 -16.84 7.72 -5.90
C LEU A 96 -17.29 9.19 -5.91
N SER A 97 -18.53 9.47 -6.34
CA SER A 97 -19.06 10.83 -6.44
C SER A 97 -19.19 11.55 -5.08
N LYS A 98 -19.42 10.81 -4.01
CA LYS A 98 -19.52 11.36 -2.65
C LYS A 98 -18.17 11.59 -1.97
N LEU A 99 -17.17 10.77 -2.27
CA LEU A 99 -15.84 10.88 -1.68
C LEU A 99 -14.93 11.84 -2.43
N THR A 100 -15.20 12.09 -3.72
CA THR A 100 -14.35 12.94 -4.56
C THR A 100 -15.07 14.25 -4.89
N ASN A 101 -14.38 15.38 -4.77
CA ASN A 101 -14.93 16.71 -5.04
C ASN A 101 -14.95 17.05 -6.54
N ALA A 102 -14.27 16.27 -7.37
CA ALA A 102 -14.17 16.51 -8.81
C ALA A 102 -15.16 15.62 -9.59
N LYS A 103 -15.52 16.04 -10.80
CA LYS A 103 -16.16 15.14 -11.75
C LYS A 103 -15.17 14.01 -12.06
N PRO A 104 -15.57 12.74 -11.85
CA PRO A 104 -14.68 11.61 -12.09
C PRO A 104 -14.12 11.66 -13.51
N GLU A 105 -12.81 11.52 -13.64
CA GLU A 105 -12.16 11.41 -14.94
C GLU A 105 -12.23 9.96 -15.43
N ILE A 106 -12.55 9.80 -16.72
CA ILE A 106 -12.55 8.48 -17.35
C ILE A 106 -11.10 8.12 -17.69
N ALA A 107 -10.56 7.10 -17.03
CA ALA A 107 -9.22 6.61 -17.34
C ALA A 107 -9.17 6.06 -18.79
N PRO A 108 -8.17 6.45 -19.59
CA PRO A 108 -8.00 5.93 -20.95
C PRO A 108 -7.57 4.45 -20.88
N TYR A 109 -8.50 3.56 -21.15
CA TYR A 109 -8.25 2.12 -21.17
C TYR A 109 -8.37 1.58 -22.60
N PRO A 110 -7.31 0.99 -23.18
CA PRO A 110 -7.38 0.48 -24.53
C PRO A 110 -8.31 -0.74 -24.60
N TYR A 111 -9.09 -0.83 -25.66
CA TYR A 111 -9.91 -1.99 -26.04
C TYR A 111 -11.09 -2.34 -25.12
N THR A 112 -11.59 -1.41 -24.28
CA THR A 112 -12.78 -1.65 -23.47
C THR A 112 -13.88 -0.63 -23.75
N THR A 113 -15.12 -1.13 -23.84
CA THR A 113 -16.32 -0.28 -23.93
C THR A 113 -16.72 0.30 -22.57
N GLN A 114 -16.31 -0.36 -21.48
CA GLN A 114 -16.52 0.08 -20.10
C GLN A 114 -15.18 0.46 -19.50
N LYS A 115 -15.03 1.72 -19.14
CA LYS A 115 -13.79 2.29 -18.61
C LYS A 115 -13.91 2.52 -17.10
N PRO A 116 -12.83 2.33 -16.34
CA PRO A 116 -12.82 2.75 -14.95
C PRO A 116 -12.86 4.27 -14.84
N ASN A 117 -13.57 4.78 -13.82
CA ASN A 117 -13.57 6.20 -13.48
C ASN A 117 -12.57 6.43 -12.32
N VAL A 118 -11.84 7.51 -12.40
CA VAL A 118 -10.83 7.87 -11.38
C VAL A 118 -11.20 9.19 -10.74
N GLY A 119 -11.09 9.26 -9.44
CA GLY A 119 -11.24 10.49 -8.66
C GLY A 119 -10.21 10.58 -7.55
N MET A 120 -10.04 11.77 -7.00
CA MET A 120 -9.11 12.01 -5.88
C MET A 120 -9.91 12.31 -4.62
N ILE A 121 -9.68 11.52 -3.57
CA ILE A 121 -10.18 11.79 -2.22
C ILE A 121 -9.21 12.75 -1.56
N GLU A 122 -9.71 13.88 -1.09
CA GLU A 122 -8.95 14.78 -0.22
C GLU A 122 -9.17 14.35 1.23
N PHE A 123 -8.08 14.03 1.91
CA PHE A 123 -8.06 13.71 3.33
C PHE A 123 -6.97 14.53 4.02
N GLU A 124 -7.38 15.52 4.79
CA GLU A 124 -6.49 16.50 5.42
C GLU A 124 -5.53 17.12 4.39
N ASN A 125 -4.24 16.89 4.51
CA ASN A 125 -3.19 17.42 3.62
C ASN A 125 -2.64 16.39 2.61
N VAL A 126 -3.37 15.30 2.36
CA VAL A 126 -2.98 14.27 1.39
C VAL A 126 -4.12 13.93 0.42
N LYS A 127 -3.76 13.34 -0.70
CA LYS A 127 -4.70 12.89 -1.73
C LYS A 127 -4.59 11.39 -1.92
N ILE A 128 -5.73 10.71 -2.01
CA ILE A 128 -5.83 9.25 -2.25
C ILE A 128 -6.57 9.04 -3.57
N GLN A 129 -5.99 8.27 -4.46
CA GLN A 129 -6.64 7.94 -5.72
C GLN A 129 -7.72 6.88 -5.51
N LEU A 130 -8.95 7.17 -5.96
CA LEU A 130 -10.08 6.25 -5.92
C LEU A 130 -10.47 5.85 -7.33
N VAL A 131 -10.52 4.55 -7.59
CA VAL A 131 -10.85 3.98 -8.89
C VAL A 131 -12.17 3.22 -8.80
N ASP A 132 -13.19 3.68 -9.51
CA ASP A 132 -14.45 2.95 -9.69
C ASP A 132 -14.33 2.03 -10.91
N THR A 133 -14.48 0.74 -10.69
CA THR A 133 -14.36 -0.26 -11.73
C THR A 133 -15.73 -0.64 -12.32
N PRO A 134 -15.77 -1.10 -13.58
CA PRO A 134 -16.94 -1.78 -14.12
C PRO A 134 -17.40 -2.91 -13.21
N PRO A 135 -18.69 -3.26 -13.26
CA PRO A 135 -19.22 -4.30 -12.38
C PRO A 135 -18.58 -5.65 -12.64
N LEU A 136 -18.29 -6.36 -11.55
CA LEU A 136 -17.77 -7.71 -11.53
C LEU A 136 -18.92 -8.68 -11.31
N TYR A 137 -19.14 -9.63 -12.24
CA TYR A 137 -20.16 -10.68 -12.13
C TYR A 137 -19.77 -11.93 -12.92
N GLU A 138 -20.31 -13.08 -12.55
CA GLU A 138 -19.90 -14.43 -13.01
C GLU A 138 -19.71 -14.61 -14.52
N LYS A 139 -20.49 -13.91 -15.34
CA LYS A 139 -20.44 -14.05 -16.81
C LYS A 139 -19.51 -13.04 -17.50
N PHE A 140 -19.00 -12.05 -16.77
CA PHE A 140 -18.15 -11.00 -17.33
C PHE A 140 -17.16 -10.49 -16.31
N HIS A 141 -15.98 -11.06 -16.31
CA HIS A 141 -14.85 -10.69 -15.47
C HIS A 141 -13.56 -10.66 -16.31
N PRO A 142 -13.36 -9.61 -17.09
CA PRO A 142 -12.19 -9.55 -17.95
C PRO A 142 -10.91 -9.54 -17.11
N PRO A 143 -9.83 -10.22 -17.55
CA PRO A 143 -8.58 -10.36 -16.80
C PRO A 143 -7.94 -9.03 -16.36
N TRP A 144 -8.18 -7.96 -17.12
CA TRP A 144 -7.65 -6.63 -16.78
C TRP A 144 -8.29 -6.05 -15.51
N LEU A 145 -9.54 -6.38 -15.23
CA LEU A 145 -10.23 -5.92 -14.04
C LEU A 145 -9.53 -6.45 -12.77
N PHE A 146 -9.19 -7.73 -12.77
CA PHE A 146 -8.40 -8.33 -11.69
C PHE A 146 -6.97 -7.77 -11.63
N ALA A 147 -6.35 -7.40 -12.77
CA ALA A 147 -5.05 -6.76 -12.76
C ALA A 147 -5.08 -5.42 -12.01
N ILE A 148 -6.11 -4.59 -12.21
CA ILE A 148 -6.31 -3.35 -11.44
C ILE A 148 -6.47 -3.67 -9.95
N GLY A 149 -7.30 -4.63 -9.59
CA GLY A 149 -7.49 -5.06 -8.19
C GLY A 149 -6.19 -5.51 -7.53
N ARG A 150 -5.38 -6.32 -8.23
CA ARG A 150 -4.08 -6.78 -7.71
C ARG A 150 -3.05 -5.67 -7.55
N SER A 151 -2.99 -4.73 -8.49
CA SER A 151 -2.01 -3.64 -8.46
C SER A 151 -2.34 -2.51 -7.50
N SER A 152 -3.61 -2.37 -7.06
CA SER A 152 -4.03 -1.34 -6.10
C SER A 152 -3.36 -1.51 -4.73
N ASP A 153 -3.36 -0.47 -3.90
CA ASP A 153 -2.85 -0.55 -2.53
C ASP A 153 -3.93 -1.05 -1.56
N LEU A 154 -5.19 -0.72 -1.86
CA LEU A 154 -6.35 -1.15 -1.09
C LEU A 154 -7.50 -1.56 -2.03
N LEU A 155 -8.22 -2.64 -1.71
CA LEU A 155 -9.42 -3.05 -2.43
C LEU A 155 -10.64 -2.93 -1.53
N ILE A 156 -11.66 -2.23 -1.99
CA ILE A 156 -12.94 -2.11 -1.31
C ILE A 156 -14.00 -2.86 -2.12
N GLY A 157 -14.52 -3.94 -1.53
CA GLY A 157 -15.68 -4.63 -2.07
C GLY A 157 -16.95 -3.86 -1.75
N VAL A 158 -17.82 -3.64 -2.72
CA VAL A 158 -19.08 -2.91 -2.53
C VAL A 158 -20.24 -3.83 -2.85
N ILE A 159 -21.13 -4.04 -1.88
CA ILE A 159 -22.32 -4.91 -1.99
C ILE A 159 -23.57 -4.08 -1.68
N GLY A 160 -24.62 -4.23 -2.48
CA GLY A 160 -25.92 -3.61 -2.21
C GLY A 160 -26.69 -4.40 -1.16
N ALA A 161 -27.41 -3.72 -0.27
CA ALA A 161 -28.33 -4.39 0.65
C ALA A 161 -29.58 -4.88 -0.12
N SER A 162 -29.59 -6.12 -0.47
CA SER A 162 -30.70 -6.82 -1.11
C SER A 162 -31.09 -8.09 -0.33
N ASN A 163 -32.21 -8.71 -0.66
CA ASN A 163 -32.56 -10.02 -0.10
C ASN A 163 -31.56 -11.12 -0.47
N LYS A 164 -30.69 -10.85 -1.46
CA LYS A 164 -29.64 -11.77 -1.94
C LYS A 164 -28.23 -11.29 -1.58
N ALA A 165 -28.11 -10.31 -0.67
CA ALA A 165 -26.81 -9.72 -0.32
C ALA A 165 -25.77 -10.75 0.13
N TYR A 166 -26.18 -11.83 0.81
CA TYR A 166 -25.29 -12.94 1.17
C TYR A 166 -24.77 -13.67 -0.05
N GLU A 167 -25.65 -14.06 -0.97
CA GLU A 167 -25.27 -14.74 -2.20
C GLU A 167 -24.39 -13.86 -3.07
N GLU A 168 -24.69 -12.57 -3.12
CA GLU A 168 -23.89 -11.58 -3.88
C GLU A 168 -22.48 -11.43 -3.31
N LEU A 169 -22.34 -11.38 -1.98
CA LEU A 169 -21.03 -11.30 -1.33
C LEU A 169 -20.23 -12.59 -1.55
N GLU A 170 -20.82 -13.76 -1.34
CA GLU A 170 -20.15 -15.05 -1.59
C GLU A 170 -19.67 -15.16 -3.05
N ARG A 171 -20.53 -14.88 -4.00
CA ARG A 171 -20.18 -14.89 -5.44
C ARG A 171 -19.08 -13.88 -5.77
N PHE A 172 -19.14 -12.71 -5.17
CA PHE A 172 -18.11 -11.70 -5.34
C PHE A 172 -16.74 -12.19 -4.83
N LEU A 173 -16.70 -12.79 -3.64
CA LEU A 173 -15.47 -13.34 -3.06
C LEU A 173 -14.90 -14.48 -3.92
N VAL A 174 -15.76 -15.43 -4.35
CA VAL A 174 -15.35 -16.51 -5.26
C VAL A 174 -14.78 -15.94 -6.56
N CYS A 175 -15.43 -14.95 -7.14
CA CYS A 175 -14.95 -14.29 -8.37
C CYS A 175 -13.59 -13.59 -8.19
N LEU A 176 -13.34 -13.00 -7.03
CA LEU A 176 -12.04 -12.44 -6.69
C LEU A 176 -10.96 -13.53 -6.59
N GLU A 177 -11.27 -14.65 -5.94
CA GLU A 177 -10.37 -15.79 -5.78
C GLU A 177 -10.01 -16.45 -7.12
N GLU A 178 -10.96 -16.58 -8.05
CA GLU A 178 -10.70 -16.98 -9.45
C GLU A 178 -9.74 -16.02 -10.16
N GLY A 179 -9.79 -14.73 -9.82
CA GLY A 179 -8.84 -13.71 -10.28
C GLY A 179 -7.51 -13.67 -9.50
N ASN A 180 -7.24 -14.63 -8.61
CA ASN A 180 -6.10 -14.66 -7.70
C ASN A 180 -6.03 -13.41 -6.80
N ILE A 181 -7.18 -13.00 -6.25
CA ILE A 181 -7.31 -11.92 -5.27
C ILE A 181 -7.95 -12.50 -4.01
N PHE A 182 -7.15 -12.71 -2.97
CA PHE A 182 -7.61 -13.18 -1.67
C PHE A 182 -7.82 -11.97 -0.76
N LEU A 183 -9.05 -11.46 -0.73
CA LEU A 183 -9.40 -10.27 0.04
C LEU A 183 -9.40 -10.58 1.54
N GLN A 184 -8.67 -9.76 2.31
CA GLN A 184 -8.56 -9.85 3.75
C GLN A 184 -8.36 -8.48 4.38
N SER A 185 -8.93 -8.25 5.56
CA SER A 185 -8.64 -7.04 6.32
C SER A 185 -7.32 -7.18 7.09
N ARG A 186 -6.56 -6.09 7.17
CA ARG A 186 -5.24 -6.10 7.84
C ARG A 186 -5.31 -6.55 9.29
N ASP A 187 -6.40 -6.19 9.98
CA ASP A 187 -6.59 -6.49 11.39
C ASP A 187 -6.72 -8.00 11.68
N PHE A 188 -7.00 -8.81 10.65
CA PHE A 188 -7.19 -10.26 10.76
C PHE A 188 -6.09 -11.08 10.10
N TYR A 189 -5.01 -10.45 9.63
CA TYR A 189 -3.91 -11.17 9.01
C TYR A 189 -3.05 -11.90 10.04
N ASN A 190 -2.97 -13.22 9.91
CA ASN A 190 -2.26 -14.11 10.83
C ASN A 190 -0.85 -14.55 10.38
N GLY A 191 -0.37 -14.02 9.23
CA GLY A 191 0.99 -14.31 8.74
C GLY A 191 1.14 -15.61 7.93
N GLU A 192 0.04 -16.30 7.58
CA GLU A 192 0.09 -17.49 6.74
C GLU A 192 0.37 -17.16 5.26
N ASP A 193 0.94 -18.13 4.51
CA ASP A 193 1.70 -17.99 3.27
C ASP A 193 1.00 -17.37 2.04
N LEU A 194 -0.25 -17.04 2.09
CA LEU A 194 -0.94 -16.34 1.01
C LEU A 194 -0.69 -14.84 1.13
N MET A 195 -0.17 -14.21 0.07
CA MET A 195 -0.09 -12.74 -0.01
C MET A 195 -1.52 -12.18 -0.17
N PRO A 196 -2.20 -11.78 0.92
CA PRO A 196 -3.56 -11.31 0.85
C PRO A 196 -3.62 -9.96 0.15
N LYS A 197 -4.72 -9.69 -0.52
CA LYS A 197 -5.10 -8.35 -0.93
C LYS A 197 -5.79 -7.66 0.23
N TYR A 198 -5.16 -6.62 0.78
CA TYR A 198 -5.76 -5.88 1.87
C TYR A 198 -6.97 -5.06 1.42
N GLY A 199 -8.01 -5.08 2.23
CA GLY A 199 -9.24 -4.36 1.97
C GLY A 199 -10.34 -4.65 2.96
N PHE A 200 -11.53 -4.15 2.65
CA PHE A 200 -12.74 -4.34 3.45
C PHE A 200 -13.99 -4.31 2.55
N ILE A 201 -15.13 -4.65 3.13
CA ILE A 201 -16.42 -4.63 2.41
C ILE A 201 -17.27 -3.45 2.87
N ILE A 202 -17.86 -2.75 1.93
CA ILE A 202 -18.92 -1.77 2.17
C ILE A 202 -20.25 -2.40 1.76
N VAL A 203 -21.21 -2.42 2.68
CA VAL A 203 -22.61 -2.75 2.39
C VAL A 203 -23.39 -1.44 2.31
N THR A 204 -23.93 -1.14 1.14
CA THR A 204 -24.69 0.10 0.93
C THR A 204 -26.13 -0.04 1.39
N ARG A 205 -26.63 0.93 2.15
CA ARG A 205 -28.01 0.97 2.71
C ARG A 205 -28.41 -0.30 3.47
N PRO A 206 -27.58 -0.83 4.37
CA PRO A 206 -27.87 -2.04 5.07
C PRO A 206 -28.98 -1.84 6.13
N LYS A 207 -29.76 -2.91 6.37
CA LYS A 207 -30.48 -3.04 7.64
C LYS A 207 -29.46 -3.48 8.71
N GLU A 208 -29.63 -3.01 9.94
CA GLU A 208 -28.73 -3.34 11.06
C GLU A 208 -28.56 -4.86 11.26
N SER A 209 -29.67 -5.61 11.19
CA SER A 209 -29.67 -7.06 11.32
C SER A 209 -28.81 -7.77 10.26
N LEU A 210 -28.83 -7.28 9.01
CA LEU A 210 -28.00 -7.81 7.93
C LEU A 210 -26.52 -7.52 8.20
N LEU A 211 -26.22 -6.31 8.65
CA LEU A 211 -24.83 -5.91 8.93
C LEU A 211 -24.23 -6.73 10.09
N LEU A 212 -24.99 -6.93 11.16
CA LEU A 212 -24.57 -7.76 12.29
C LEU A 212 -24.27 -9.20 11.85
N SER A 213 -25.17 -9.81 11.06
CA SER A 213 -24.97 -11.17 10.60
C SER A 213 -23.79 -11.32 9.64
N PHE A 214 -23.50 -10.30 8.80
CA PHE A 214 -22.28 -10.31 8.00
C PHE A 214 -21.02 -10.22 8.86
N ARG A 215 -21.02 -9.31 9.84
CA ARG A 215 -19.87 -9.14 10.74
C ARG A 215 -19.58 -10.41 11.53
N GLU A 216 -20.62 -11.08 12.03
CA GLU A 216 -20.48 -12.35 12.74
C GLU A 216 -19.88 -13.45 11.83
N ARG A 217 -20.38 -13.59 10.60
CA ARG A 217 -19.92 -14.62 9.67
C ARG A 217 -18.50 -14.43 9.16
N TYR A 218 -18.05 -13.19 8.99
CA TYR A 218 -16.74 -12.86 8.41
C TYR A 218 -15.77 -12.23 9.42
N SER A 219 -16.05 -12.36 10.73
CA SER A 219 -15.32 -11.72 11.83
C SER A 219 -13.81 -12.01 11.86
N GLU A 220 -13.38 -13.13 11.28
CA GLU A 220 -11.96 -13.53 11.25
C GLU A 220 -11.24 -13.22 9.93
N ARG A 221 -11.97 -12.67 8.95
CA ARG A 221 -11.40 -12.42 7.62
C ARG A 221 -11.61 -11.00 7.14
N LEU A 222 -12.80 -10.46 7.29
CA LEU A 222 -13.21 -9.21 6.64
C LEU A 222 -13.82 -8.23 7.63
N ASP A 223 -13.38 -6.99 7.56
CA ASP A 223 -14.08 -5.86 8.14
C ASP A 223 -15.25 -5.47 7.23
N ILE A 224 -16.44 -5.29 7.80
CA ILE A 224 -17.67 -4.99 7.06
C ILE A 224 -18.30 -3.72 7.60
N ILE A 225 -18.37 -2.71 6.73
CA ILE A 225 -18.86 -1.37 7.04
C ILE A 225 -20.20 -1.15 6.37
N GLY A 226 -21.20 -0.73 7.15
CA GLY A 226 -22.48 -0.28 6.61
C GLY A 226 -22.39 1.17 6.18
N LEU A 227 -22.80 1.47 4.94
CA LEU A 227 -22.89 2.82 4.41
C LEU A 227 -24.36 3.23 4.26
N SER A 228 -24.88 4.02 5.21
CA SER A 228 -26.20 4.66 5.14
C SER A 228 -26.14 5.97 4.34
N GLU A 229 -27.28 6.48 3.90
CA GLU A 229 -27.37 7.73 3.14
C GLU A 229 -26.93 8.94 3.95
N ASP A 230 -27.18 8.91 5.27
CA ASP A 230 -26.85 9.99 6.22
C ASP A 230 -25.46 9.83 6.87
N MET A 231 -24.66 8.89 6.40
CA MET A 231 -23.33 8.65 6.97
C MET A 231 -22.39 9.83 6.70
N ASP A 232 -21.65 10.22 7.72
CA ASP A 232 -20.54 11.14 7.57
C ASP A 232 -19.39 10.46 6.77
N PHE A 233 -19.20 10.94 5.55
CA PHE A 233 -18.13 10.44 4.67
C PHE A 233 -16.72 10.74 5.18
N SER A 234 -16.56 11.65 6.16
CA SER A 234 -15.26 11.90 6.80
C SER A 234 -14.74 10.66 7.52
N LEU A 235 -15.64 9.90 8.17
CA LEU A 235 -15.29 8.63 8.82
C LEU A 235 -14.83 7.57 7.80
N LEU A 236 -15.47 7.53 6.64
CA LEU A 236 -15.06 6.60 5.58
C LEU A 236 -13.72 7.01 4.97
N LYS A 237 -13.47 8.30 4.76
CA LYS A 237 -12.16 8.81 4.31
C LYS A 237 -11.05 8.42 5.29
N LYS A 238 -11.30 8.61 6.60
CA LYS A 238 -10.38 8.20 7.66
C LYS A 238 -10.12 6.68 7.62
N ARG A 239 -11.18 5.86 7.54
CA ARG A 239 -11.03 4.39 7.46
C ARG A 239 -10.21 3.96 6.24
N ILE A 240 -10.40 4.60 5.09
CA ILE A 240 -9.61 4.35 3.87
C ILE A 240 -8.14 4.69 4.14
N TYR A 241 -7.85 5.86 4.71
CA TYR A 241 -6.49 6.28 5.06
C TYR A 241 -5.81 5.29 6.01
N ASP A 242 -6.47 4.94 7.11
CA ASP A 242 -5.95 3.98 8.10
C ASP A 242 -5.65 2.61 7.47
N SER A 243 -6.49 2.17 6.51
CA SER A 243 -6.34 0.89 5.82
C SER A 243 -5.19 0.86 4.80
N LEU A 244 -4.73 2.01 4.31
CA LEU A 244 -3.54 2.09 3.45
C LEU A 244 -2.25 1.78 4.22
N SER A 245 -2.27 1.87 5.55
CA SER A 245 -1.11 1.60 6.40
C SER A 245 0.10 2.46 6.05
N VAL A 246 -0.15 3.73 5.85
CA VAL A 246 0.85 4.77 5.64
C VAL A 246 0.92 5.69 6.85
N ILE A 247 2.00 6.44 6.96
CA ILE A 247 2.19 7.51 7.94
C ILE A 247 2.64 8.78 7.23
N ARG A 248 2.27 9.92 7.78
CA ARG A 248 2.77 11.23 7.36
C ARG A 248 3.80 11.71 8.35
N ILE A 249 4.92 12.15 7.85
CA ILE A 249 5.91 12.86 8.63
C ILE A 249 6.14 14.23 8.03
N TYR A 250 6.66 15.14 8.82
CA TYR A 250 6.97 16.49 8.39
C TYR A 250 8.47 16.73 8.47
N THR A 251 8.99 17.48 7.53
CA THR A 251 10.41 17.83 7.52
C THR A 251 10.61 19.24 8.05
N LYS A 252 11.72 19.42 8.74
CA LYS A 252 12.12 20.70 9.27
C LYS A 252 13.58 20.98 8.88
N PRO A 253 13.85 22.05 8.10
CA PRO A 253 15.22 22.47 7.88
C PRO A 253 15.85 22.99 9.18
N PRO A 254 17.16 22.78 9.42
CA PRO A 254 17.83 23.30 10.59
C PRO A 254 17.60 24.81 10.78
N GLY A 255 17.16 25.19 11.99
CA GLY A 255 16.92 26.59 12.36
C GLY A 255 15.65 27.22 11.76
N LYS A 256 14.77 26.47 11.09
CA LYS A 256 13.48 26.93 10.58
C LYS A 256 12.33 26.16 11.24
N ASP A 257 11.12 26.63 11.04
CA ASP A 257 9.90 25.93 11.47
C ASP A 257 9.60 24.73 10.55
N ALA A 258 8.81 23.78 11.06
CA ALA A 258 8.35 22.65 10.27
C ALA A 258 7.33 23.09 9.23
N ASP A 259 7.41 22.50 8.04
CA ASP A 259 6.40 22.70 7.00
C ASP A 259 5.34 21.60 7.11
N PHE A 260 4.13 22.01 7.45
CA PHE A 260 2.97 21.12 7.58
C PHE A 260 2.11 21.04 6.32
N SER A 261 2.44 21.80 5.27
CA SER A 261 1.66 21.84 4.04
C SER A 261 1.92 20.64 3.13
N GLU A 262 3.15 20.11 3.15
CA GLU A 262 3.59 19.02 2.30
C GLU A 262 4.20 17.87 3.13
N PRO A 263 3.38 16.94 3.63
CA PRO A 263 3.90 15.80 4.37
C PRO A 263 4.68 14.84 3.47
N VAL A 264 5.72 14.26 4.03
CA VAL A 264 6.37 13.07 3.43
C VAL A 264 5.60 11.85 3.87
N VAL A 265 5.11 11.07 2.90
CA VAL A 265 4.32 9.87 3.19
C VAL A 265 5.20 8.63 3.08
N LEU A 266 5.11 7.79 4.10
CA LEU A 266 5.90 6.56 4.24
C LEU A 266 4.98 5.38 4.57
N GLU A 267 5.45 4.17 4.33
CA GLU A 267 4.78 2.98 4.85
C GLU A 267 4.88 2.95 6.39
N LYS A 268 3.84 2.48 7.05
CA LYS A 268 3.85 2.28 8.51
C LYS A 268 4.97 1.32 8.90
N GLY A 269 5.78 1.70 9.89
CA GLY A 269 6.96 0.94 10.30
C GLY A 269 8.26 1.37 9.59
N SER A 270 8.22 2.40 8.74
CA SER A 270 9.41 2.97 8.14
C SER A 270 10.30 3.64 9.19
N SER A 271 11.61 3.56 8.97
CA SER A 271 12.64 4.15 9.82
C SER A 271 13.04 5.56 9.35
N VAL A 272 13.80 6.25 10.18
CA VAL A 272 14.46 7.52 9.82
C VAL A 272 15.31 7.36 8.56
N LEU A 273 15.95 6.22 8.36
CA LEU A 273 16.76 5.96 7.17
C LEU A 273 15.87 5.85 5.92
N ASP A 274 14.72 5.18 6.01
CA ASP A 274 13.76 5.08 4.93
C ASP A 274 13.24 6.47 4.52
N ALA A 275 12.90 7.31 5.52
CA ALA A 275 12.50 8.70 5.28
C ALA A 275 13.58 9.51 4.57
N ALA A 276 14.83 9.37 4.99
CA ALA A 276 15.94 10.06 4.35
C ALA A 276 16.10 9.66 2.87
N TYR A 277 15.92 8.39 2.53
CA TYR A 277 15.96 7.91 1.14
C TYR A 277 14.81 8.44 0.29
N VAL A 278 13.60 8.51 0.85
CA VAL A 278 12.42 9.04 0.13
C VAL A 278 12.59 10.53 -0.18
N ILE A 279 13.16 11.29 0.75
CA ILE A 279 13.38 12.73 0.56
C ILE A 279 14.51 12.98 -0.44
N HIS A 280 15.67 12.43 -0.21
CA HIS A 280 16.80 12.51 -1.12
C HIS A 280 17.91 11.53 -0.72
N LYS A 281 18.49 10.83 -1.70
CA LYS A 281 19.58 9.87 -1.50
C LYS A 281 20.76 10.44 -0.71
N ASP A 282 21.12 11.68 -0.96
CA ASP A 282 22.24 12.34 -0.27
C ASP A 282 22.01 12.49 1.22
N PHE A 283 20.76 12.71 1.67
CA PHE A 283 20.45 12.74 3.11
C PHE A 283 20.76 11.40 3.75
N ALA A 284 20.36 10.29 3.14
CA ALA A 284 20.65 8.96 3.67
C ALA A 284 22.15 8.64 3.72
N GLU A 285 22.94 9.04 2.68
CA GLU A 285 24.36 8.75 2.58
C GLU A 285 25.22 9.64 3.48
N LYS A 286 24.89 10.94 3.59
CA LYS A 286 25.68 11.95 4.31
C LYS A 286 25.15 12.29 5.70
N MET A 287 24.08 11.62 6.14
CA MET A 287 23.44 11.88 7.42
C MET A 287 24.38 11.67 8.57
N LYS A 288 24.50 12.70 9.41
CA LYS A 288 25.33 12.69 10.62
C LYS A 288 24.51 12.29 11.84
N TYR A 289 23.39 12.95 12.02
CA TYR A 289 22.39 12.68 13.05
C TYR A 289 21.04 13.25 12.64
N THR A 290 20.00 12.82 13.32
CA THR A 290 18.63 13.28 13.09
C THR A 290 18.02 13.71 14.41
N ARG A 291 17.26 14.79 14.40
CA ARG A 291 16.41 15.20 15.50
C ARG A 291 14.97 14.85 15.16
N LEU A 292 14.27 14.32 16.16
CA LEU A 292 12.88 13.88 16.07
C LEU A 292 12.05 14.61 17.12
N TRP A 293 10.91 15.16 16.71
CA TRP A 293 9.84 15.65 17.59
C TRP A 293 8.62 14.75 17.38
N ARG A 294 8.08 14.24 18.49
CA ARG A 294 6.90 13.36 18.53
C ARG A 294 5.93 13.87 19.57
N GLY A 295 4.73 14.32 19.12
CA GLY A 295 3.77 14.97 20.00
C GLY A 295 4.36 16.20 20.70
N ASP A 296 4.06 16.39 21.99
CA ASP A 296 4.54 17.52 22.81
C ASP A 296 5.97 17.31 23.36
N ILE A 297 6.67 16.26 22.94
CA ILE A 297 7.97 15.92 23.46
C ILE A 297 9.03 16.82 22.81
N HIS A 298 9.93 17.39 23.66
CA HIS A 298 11.11 18.11 23.16
C HIS A 298 11.95 17.22 22.22
N SER A 299 12.62 17.87 21.25
CA SER A 299 13.43 17.16 20.26
C SER A 299 14.44 16.22 20.92
N ARG A 300 14.55 15.02 20.38
CA ARG A 300 15.58 14.05 20.76
C ARG A 300 16.44 13.68 19.57
N HIS A 301 17.70 13.34 19.83
CA HIS A 301 18.57 12.75 18.83
C HIS A 301 18.20 11.28 18.64
N VAL A 302 18.00 10.87 17.40
CA VAL A 302 17.63 9.49 17.06
C VAL A 302 18.62 8.89 16.07
N GLY A 303 18.69 7.56 16.09
CA GLY A 303 19.46 6.79 15.12
C GLY A 303 18.71 6.57 13.82
N THR A 304 19.40 5.98 12.85
CA THR A 304 18.85 5.64 11.53
C THR A 304 17.73 4.60 11.57
N GLU A 305 17.74 3.73 12.57
CA GLU A 305 16.82 2.60 12.75
C GLU A 305 15.57 2.97 13.56
N GLU A 306 15.48 4.21 14.05
CA GLU A 306 14.32 4.67 14.78
C GLU A 306 13.09 4.61 13.88
N VAL A 307 12.04 3.92 14.35
CA VAL A 307 10.77 3.78 13.64
C VAL A 307 9.96 5.06 13.79
N LEU A 308 9.50 5.57 12.68
CA LEU A 308 8.68 6.78 12.61
C LEU A 308 7.21 6.49 12.81
N GLU A 309 6.51 7.47 13.38
CA GLU A 309 5.07 7.44 13.64
C GLU A 309 4.36 8.58 12.94
N GLU A 310 3.03 8.49 12.89
CA GLU A 310 2.16 9.52 12.30
C GLU A 310 2.36 10.86 12.99
N GLY A 311 2.61 11.90 12.21
CA GLY A 311 2.81 13.26 12.67
C GLY A 311 4.20 13.59 13.19
N ASP A 312 5.15 12.67 13.11
CA ASP A 312 6.55 12.93 13.50
C ASP A 312 7.14 14.09 12.68
N ILE A 313 7.91 14.97 13.35
CA ILE A 313 8.69 16.02 12.69
C ILE A 313 10.16 15.61 12.73
N VAL A 314 10.81 15.66 11.57
CA VAL A 314 12.19 15.16 11.40
C VAL A 314 13.09 16.27 10.85
N GLU A 315 14.24 16.49 11.53
CA GLU A 315 15.30 17.40 11.08
C GLU A 315 16.56 16.60 10.77
N PHE A 316 16.91 16.53 9.50
CA PHE A 316 18.11 15.82 9.06
C PHE A 316 19.34 16.73 9.08
N HIS A 317 20.42 16.28 9.69
CA HIS A 317 21.71 16.94 9.70
C HIS A 317 22.71 16.13 8.87
N SER A 318 23.14 16.69 7.75
CA SER A 318 24.21 16.15 6.88
C SER A 318 25.56 16.79 7.19
N ARG A 319 26.63 16.15 6.73
CA ARG A 319 27.99 16.71 6.77
C ARG A 319 28.17 17.76 5.69
#